data_e3c0fbe117685f042162fef3004856c7
#
_entry.id   e3c0fbe117685f042162fef3004856c7
#
_cell.length_a   1.000
_cell.length_b   1.000
_cell.length_c   1.000
_cell.angle_alpha   90.00
_cell.angle_beta   90.00
_cell.angle_gamma   90.00
#
_symmetry.space_group_name_H-M   'P 1'
#
loop_
_entity.id
_entity.type
_entity.pdbx_description
1 polymer ?
#
loop_
_entity_poly.entity_id
_entity_poly.type
_entity_poly.pdbx_seq_one_letter_code
_entity_poly.pdbx_strand_id
1 'polypeptide(L)'
;NLEIQVNRRVESITLNSDRIWHLTFEAKTEILTAASVVVAIPAPQALTLLEPLAATVLPATFLDRLRGVEFDACLSAIAGYSTPLDLGWKDISFPPNSDLSWIGLDSSKRINSPATVLVFHSSTDFARANLEAPDLNLIGQHLLSRAAAELTLPWIDAPDWFQVHRWRYAFPSRPLSAICLDSQLPQPLICCGDWCGGNLVESALVSGIAAASEINRYLKQLPLPGTNFLH
;
A
#
# COMPACT_ATOMS: atom_id res chain seq x y z
N ASN A 1 -15.41 -2.85 -20.08
CA ASN A 1 -14.28 -3.71 -19.70
C ASN A 1 -13.13 -2.82 -19.26
N LEU A 2 -12.49 -3.14 -18.13
CA LEU A 2 -11.28 -2.48 -17.67
C LEU A 2 -10.07 -3.24 -18.26
N GLU A 3 -9.17 -2.53 -18.94
CA GLU A 3 -7.90 -3.08 -19.37
C GLU A 3 -6.90 -2.99 -18.23
N ILE A 4 -6.30 -4.12 -17.85
CA ILE A 4 -5.26 -4.20 -16.82
C ILE A 4 -3.95 -4.61 -17.49
N GLN A 5 -2.92 -3.78 -17.35
CA GLN A 5 -1.59 -4.05 -17.88
C GLN A 5 -0.63 -4.30 -16.70
N VAL A 6 -0.06 -5.48 -16.64
CA VAL A 6 0.92 -5.90 -15.63
C VAL A 6 2.36 -5.77 -16.14
N ASN A 7 3.34 -5.76 -15.23
CA ASN A 7 4.76 -5.63 -15.58
C ASN A 7 5.06 -4.35 -16.38
N ARG A 8 4.38 -3.26 -16.02
CA ARG A 8 4.53 -1.95 -16.63
C ARG A 8 4.73 -0.89 -15.53
N ARG A 9 5.98 -0.68 -15.15
CA ARG A 9 6.32 0.41 -14.22
C ARG A 9 6.36 1.72 -14.99
N VAL A 10 5.57 2.69 -14.56
CA VAL A 10 5.63 4.07 -15.09
C VAL A 10 6.91 4.72 -14.58
N GLU A 11 7.75 5.19 -15.50
CA GLU A 11 9.02 5.86 -15.23
C GLU A 11 8.86 7.37 -15.18
N SER A 12 8.05 7.93 -16.08
CA SER A 12 7.78 9.37 -16.09
C SER A 12 6.36 9.70 -16.53
N ILE A 13 5.89 10.86 -16.09
CA ILE A 13 4.65 11.49 -16.52
C ILE A 13 4.99 12.89 -16.99
N THR A 14 4.52 13.29 -18.18
CA THR A 14 4.69 14.64 -18.72
C THR A 14 3.38 15.13 -19.33
N LEU A 15 3.20 16.44 -19.41
CA LEU A 15 2.08 17.06 -20.10
C LEU A 15 2.60 17.72 -21.38
N ASN A 16 2.09 17.29 -22.55
CA ASN A 16 2.54 17.83 -23.83
C ASN A 16 1.88 19.19 -24.16
N SER A 17 2.27 19.81 -25.28
CA SER A 17 1.70 21.07 -25.78
C SER A 17 0.20 21.00 -26.07
N ASP A 18 -0.31 19.82 -26.44
CA ASP A 18 -1.72 19.57 -26.75
C ASP A 18 -2.55 19.28 -25.50
N ARG A 19 -1.92 19.42 -24.32
CA ARG A 19 -2.53 19.17 -23.02
C ARG A 19 -3.00 17.72 -22.84
N ILE A 20 -2.19 16.77 -23.32
CA ILE A 20 -2.39 15.34 -23.15
C ILE A 20 -1.27 14.79 -22.25
N TRP A 21 -1.61 13.97 -21.29
CA TRP A 21 -0.64 13.27 -20.46
C TRP A 21 0.09 12.21 -21.27
N HIS A 22 1.41 12.20 -21.18
CA HIS A 22 2.28 11.17 -21.71
C HIS A 22 2.91 10.40 -20.56
N LEU A 23 2.77 9.07 -20.58
CA LEU A 23 3.37 8.17 -19.61
C LEU A 23 4.39 7.30 -20.34
N THR A 24 5.61 7.29 -19.84
CA THR A 24 6.68 6.38 -20.29
C THR A 24 6.87 5.26 -19.29
N PHE A 25 7.41 4.15 -19.74
CA PHE A 25 7.58 2.93 -18.94
C PHE A 25 9.03 2.49 -18.92
N GLU A 26 9.47 1.94 -17.80
CA GLU A 26 10.81 1.37 -17.65
C GLU A 26 11.09 0.33 -18.73
N ALA A 27 12.26 0.44 -19.37
CA ALA A 27 12.74 -0.44 -20.42
C ALA A 27 11.83 -0.58 -21.66
N LYS A 28 10.93 0.39 -21.92
CA LYS A 28 10.05 0.39 -23.10
C LYS A 28 10.10 1.74 -23.82
N THR A 29 10.02 1.70 -25.15
CA THR A 29 9.97 2.90 -26.01
C THR A 29 8.53 3.41 -26.26
N GLU A 30 7.54 2.65 -25.78
CA GLU A 30 6.13 2.99 -25.95
C GLU A 30 5.73 4.16 -25.05
N ILE A 31 4.92 5.07 -25.57
CA ILE A 31 4.30 6.17 -24.82
C ILE A 31 2.80 5.91 -24.77
N LEU A 32 2.24 5.87 -23.58
CA LEU A 32 0.80 5.87 -23.38
C LEU A 32 0.32 7.31 -23.23
N THR A 33 -0.75 7.65 -23.95
CA THR A 33 -1.40 8.95 -23.84
C THR A 33 -2.70 8.85 -23.05
N ALA A 34 -2.98 9.87 -22.22
CA ALA A 34 -4.19 9.90 -21.40
C ALA A 34 -4.73 11.33 -21.26
N ALA A 35 -6.05 11.47 -21.24
CA ALA A 35 -6.73 12.73 -20.95
C ALA A 35 -6.69 13.09 -19.46
N SER A 36 -6.54 12.08 -18.59
CA SER A 36 -6.44 12.23 -17.14
C SER A 36 -5.58 11.13 -16.54
N VAL A 37 -5.02 11.37 -15.35
CA VAL A 37 -4.17 10.41 -14.63
C VAL A 37 -4.64 10.28 -13.19
N VAL A 38 -4.80 9.04 -12.71
CA VAL A 38 -4.95 8.73 -11.29
C VAL A 38 -3.69 8.02 -10.82
N VAL A 39 -3.03 8.59 -9.79
CA VAL A 39 -1.81 8.06 -9.18
C VAL A 39 -2.21 7.39 -7.87
N ALA A 40 -2.34 6.06 -7.88
CA ALA A 40 -2.82 5.25 -6.75
C ALA A 40 -1.69 4.43 -6.13
N ILE A 41 -0.59 5.10 -5.78
CA ILE A 41 0.61 4.53 -5.15
C ILE A 41 0.94 5.31 -3.87
N PRO A 42 1.81 4.79 -2.98
CA PRO A 42 2.23 5.51 -1.78
C PRO A 42 2.76 6.92 -2.08
N ALA A 43 2.42 7.90 -1.23
CA ALA A 43 2.76 9.31 -1.47
C ALA A 43 4.24 9.58 -1.74
N PRO A 44 5.24 8.94 -1.09
CA PRO A 44 6.64 9.14 -1.43
C PRO A 44 7.01 8.66 -2.84
N GLN A 45 6.38 7.58 -3.32
CA GLN A 45 6.57 7.12 -4.70
C GLN A 45 5.88 8.04 -5.70
N ALA A 46 4.67 8.52 -5.36
CA ALA A 46 3.98 9.53 -6.15
C ALA A 46 4.79 10.81 -6.24
N LEU A 47 5.40 11.26 -5.14
CA LEU A 47 6.27 12.43 -5.13
C LEU A 47 7.47 12.27 -6.08
N THR A 48 8.18 11.14 -6.02
CA THR A 48 9.31 10.84 -6.93
C THR A 48 8.88 10.92 -8.39
N LEU A 49 7.70 10.40 -8.72
CA LEU A 49 7.17 10.39 -10.09
C LEU A 49 6.73 11.78 -10.57
N LEU A 50 6.19 12.60 -9.66
CA LEU A 50 5.55 13.87 -9.99
C LEU A 50 6.45 15.10 -9.76
N GLU A 51 7.52 14.99 -8.97
CA GLU A 51 8.43 16.11 -8.67
C GLU A 51 9.04 16.76 -9.93
N PRO A 52 9.38 16.02 -11.01
CA PRO A 52 9.84 16.64 -12.25
C PRO A 52 8.83 17.61 -12.89
N LEU A 53 7.54 17.52 -12.57
CA LEU A 53 6.50 18.41 -13.05
C LEU A 53 6.40 19.74 -12.27
N ALA A 54 7.12 19.90 -11.17
CA ALA A 54 7.10 21.09 -10.31
C ALA A 54 7.45 22.38 -11.06
N ALA A 55 8.40 22.31 -11.97
CA ALA A 55 8.89 23.49 -12.70
C ALA A 55 7.96 23.97 -13.82
N THR A 56 7.01 23.12 -14.26
CA THR A 56 6.26 23.34 -15.51
C THR A 56 4.75 23.25 -15.36
N VAL A 57 4.25 22.38 -14.48
CA VAL A 57 2.83 22.00 -14.49
C VAL A 57 2.21 22.03 -13.09
N LEU A 58 2.84 21.35 -12.11
CA LEU A 58 2.23 21.15 -10.78
C LEU A 58 2.52 22.31 -9.83
N PRO A 59 1.50 22.78 -9.08
CA PRO A 59 1.71 23.77 -8.03
C PRO A 59 2.61 23.21 -6.91
N ALA A 60 3.49 24.05 -6.37
CA ALA A 60 4.33 23.68 -5.22
C ALA A 60 3.49 23.15 -4.03
N THR A 61 2.35 23.78 -3.77
CA THR A 61 1.42 23.40 -2.69
C THR A 61 0.89 21.96 -2.84
N PHE A 62 0.72 21.46 -4.08
CA PHE A 62 0.34 20.07 -4.33
C PHE A 62 1.46 19.11 -3.90
N LEU A 63 2.69 19.40 -4.31
CA LEU A 63 3.86 18.57 -3.95
C LEU A 63 4.17 18.64 -2.45
N ASP A 64 3.98 19.80 -1.81
CA ASP A 64 4.18 19.95 -0.38
C ASP A 64 3.21 19.09 0.43
N ARG A 65 1.98 18.90 -0.07
CA ARG A 65 1.03 17.98 0.54
C ARG A 65 1.49 16.52 0.43
N LEU A 66 2.07 16.10 -0.69
CA LEU A 66 2.68 14.78 -0.82
C LEU A 66 3.88 14.60 0.12
N ARG A 67 4.75 15.62 0.24
CA ARG A 67 5.90 15.61 1.15
C ARG A 67 5.49 15.52 2.63
N GLY A 68 4.31 16.02 2.97
CA GLY A 68 3.77 15.98 4.31
C GLY A 68 3.24 14.62 4.76
N VAL A 69 3.11 13.64 3.86
CA VAL A 69 2.65 12.29 4.20
C VAL A 69 3.82 11.44 4.68
N GLU A 70 3.66 10.85 5.86
CA GLU A 70 4.65 9.97 6.46
C GLU A 70 4.13 8.53 6.54
N PHE A 71 5.04 7.57 6.44
CA PHE A 71 4.74 6.14 6.53
C PHE A 71 5.66 5.45 7.53
N ASP A 72 5.10 4.50 8.24
CA ASP A 72 5.85 3.51 8.97
C ASP A 72 6.12 2.29 8.10
N ALA A 73 7.33 1.74 8.23
CA ALA A 73 7.70 0.50 7.57
C ALA A 73 7.26 -0.72 8.38
N CYS A 74 7.13 -1.86 7.71
CA CYS A 74 6.88 -3.15 8.35
C CYS A 74 7.66 -4.26 7.62
N LEU A 75 8.22 -5.17 8.38
CA LEU A 75 8.71 -6.46 7.89
C LEU A 75 7.66 -7.50 8.26
N SER A 76 7.05 -8.11 7.26
CA SER A 76 5.96 -9.06 7.47
C SER A 76 6.41 -10.46 7.09
N ALA A 77 6.31 -11.42 8.01
CA ALA A 77 6.49 -12.82 7.72
C ALA A 77 5.12 -13.49 7.57
N ILE A 78 5.02 -14.42 6.62
CA ILE A 78 3.87 -15.30 6.44
C ILE A 78 4.41 -16.72 6.59
N ALA A 79 3.85 -17.50 7.50
CA ALA A 79 4.29 -18.87 7.76
C ALA A 79 3.12 -19.85 7.69
N GLY A 80 3.36 -21.01 7.09
CA GLY A 80 2.40 -22.07 6.91
C GLY A 80 2.80 -23.34 7.65
N TYR A 81 1.80 -23.99 8.25
CA TYR A 81 1.90 -25.23 9.01
C TYR A 81 0.85 -26.20 8.47
N SER A 82 1.25 -27.42 8.09
CA SER A 82 0.39 -28.42 7.44
C SER A 82 -0.79 -28.88 8.29
N THR A 83 -0.70 -28.70 9.62
CA THR A 83 -1.77 -29.07 10.52
C THR A 83 -2.71 -27.90 10.74
N PRO A 84 -4.03 -28.06 10.52
CA PRO A 84 -5.00 -27.03 10.93
C PRO A 84 -5.11 -27.02 12.45
N LEU A 85 -4.89 -25.85 13.06
CA LEU A 85 -4.95 -25.63 14.50
C LEU A 85 -6.08 -24.67 14.86
N ASP A 86 -6.83 -25.02 15.89
CA ASP A 86 -7.73 -24.07 16.57
C ASP A 86 -6.94 -23.42 17.70
N LEU A 87 -6.59 -22.16 17.53
CA LEU A 87 -5.76 -21.43 18.46
C LEU A 87 -6.57 -20.69 19.55
N GLY A 88 -7.92 -20.71 19.44
CA GLY A 88 -8.78 -19.96 20.34
C GLY A 88 -8.70 -18.43 20.19
N TRP A 89 -7.87 -17.94 19.25
CA TRP A 89 -7.73 -16.52 18.92
C TRP A 89 -7.60 -16.33 17.39
N LYS A 90 -7.90 -15.14 16.89
CA LYS A 90 -7.76 -14.77 15.48
C LYS A 90 -6.60 -13.84 15.23
N ASP A 91 -6.27 -13.02 16.20
CA ASP A 91 -5.12 -12.13 16.18
C ASP A 91 -4.63 -11.83 17.59
N ILE A 92 -3.38 -11.37 17.67
CA ILE A 92 -2.72 -10.95 18.91
C ILE A 92 -1.91 -9.70 18.60
N SER A 93 -2.07 -8.67 19.43
CA SER A 93 -1.23 -7.47 19.41
C SER A 93 -0.17 -7.55 20.51
N PHE A 94 1.02 -7.03 20.22
CA PHE A 94 2.16 -7.02 21.13
C PHE A 94 2.42 -5.63 21.71
N PRO A 95 3.08 -5.54 22.87
CA PRO A 95 3.43 -4.25 23.45
C PRO A 95 4.47 -3.50 22.59
N PRO A 96 4.57 -2.16 22.72
CA PRO A 96 5.44 -1.34 21.88
C PRO A 96 6.94 -1.66 21.94
N ASN A 97 7.39 -2.34 23.01
CA ASN A 97 8.79 -2.74 23.20
C ASN A 97 9.11 -4.14 22.64
N SER A 98 8.15 -4.80 22.00
CA SER A 98 8.39 -6.06 21.27
C SER A 98 8.91 -5.79 19.86
N ASP A 99 9.66 -6.74 19.30
CA ASP A 99 10.03 -6.76 17.88
C ASP A 99 8.81 -7.03 16.98
N LEU A 100 7.76 -7.62 17.54
CA LEU A 100 6.48 -7.85 16.91
C LEU A 100 5.49 -6.75 17.29
N SER A 101 4.62 -6.37 16.36
CA SER A 101 3.45 -5.53 16.62
C SER A 101 2.15 -6.33 16.62
N TRP A 102 2.06 -7.34 15.75
CA TRP A 102 0.83 -8.09 15.56
C TRP A 102 1.08 -9.45 14.92
N ILE A 103 0.23 -10.42 15.25
CA ILE A 103 0.13 -11.72 14.58
C ILE A 103 -1.34 -11.98 14.27
N GLY A 104 -1.64 -12.42 13.05
CA GLY A 104 -2.98 -12.82 12.63
C GLY A 104 -3.03 -14.25 12.12
N LEU A 105 -4.09 -14.97 12.50
CA LEU A 105 -4.45 -16.30 11.97
C LEU A 105 -5.16 -16.12 10.63
N ASP A 106 -4.39 -16.03 9.53
CA ASP A 106 -4.93 -15.79 8.19
C ASP A 106 -5.86 -16.91 7.72
N SER A 107 -5.55 -18.15 8.09
CA SER A 107 -6.40 -19.31 7.77
C SER A 107 -7.80 -19.21 8.37
N SER A 108 -8.01 -18.41 9.44
CA SER A 108 -9.34 -18.20 10.02
C SER A 108 -10.31 -17.43 9.10
N LYS A 109 -9.80 -16.78 8.06
CA LYS A 109 -10.60 -16.07 7.05
C LYS A 109 -11.21 -17.03 6.01
N ARG A 110 -10.86 -18.29 6.04
CA ARG A 110 -11.29 -19.31 5.06
C ARG A 110 -12.08 -20.41 5.75
N ILE A 111 -13.19 -20.83 5.14
CA ILE A 111 -13.97 -21.97 5.61
C ILE A 111 -13.17 -23.25 5.33
N ASN A 112 -12.99 -24.10 6.35
CA ASN A 112 -12.29 -25.39 6.26
C ASN A 112 -10.87 -25.29 5.68
N SER A 113 -10.08 -24.33 6.16
CA SER A 113 -8.66 -24.26 5.77
C SER A 113 -7.94 -25.57 6.11
N PRO A 114 -7.24 -26.20 5.14
CA PRO A 114 -6.54 -27.47 5.39
C PRO A 114 -5.23 -27.30 6.19
N ALA A 115 -4.82 -26.07 6.42
CA ALA A 115 -3.55 -25.72 7.06
C ALA A 115 -3.70 -24.49 7.95
N THR A 116 -2.80 -24.33 8.89
CA THR A 116 -2.67 -23.09 9.67
C THR A 116 -1.74 -22.13 8.90
N VAL A 117 -2.19 -20.91 8.71
CA VAL A 117 -1.36 -19.83 8.13
C VAL A 117 -1.39 -18.64 9.09
N LEU A 118 -0.20 -18.22 9.51
CA LEU A 118 0.01 -17.06 10.36
C LEU A 118 0.69 -15.93 9.57
N VAL A 119 0.29 -14.71 9.85
CA VAL A 119 0.93 -13.49 9.35
C VAL A 119 1.48 -12.73 10.55
N PHE A 120 2.75 -12.39 10.50
CA PHE A 120 3.49 -11.69 11.54
C PHE A 120 3.85 -10.30 11.03
N HIS A 121 3.56 -9.27 11.81
CA HIS A 121 4.02 -7.91 11.55
C HIS A 121 5.06 -7.52 12.59
N SER A 122 6.20 -7.04 12.13
CA SER A 122 7.19 -6.43 13.01
C SER A 122 6.70 -5.13 13.60
N SER A 123 7.30 -4.69 14.70
CA SER A 123 7.17 -3.31 15.16
C SER A 123 7.84 -2.35 14.17
N THR A 124 7.45 -1.07 14.21
CA THR A 124 8.03 -0.02 13.37
C THR A 124 9.53 0.17 13.67
N ASP A 125 9.94 0.11 14.94
CA ASP A 125 11.33 0.28 15.32
C ASP A 125 12.19 -0.88 14.83
N PHE A 126 11.72 -2.12 14.96
CA PHE A 126 12.39 -3.28 14.39
C PHE A 126 12.48 -3.17 12.86
N ALA A 127 11.39 -2.76 12.19
CA ALA A 127 11.39 -2.57 10.75
C ALA A 127 12.40 -1.51 10.31
N ARG A 128 12.47 -0.35 10.98
CA ARG A 128 13.44 0.71 10.66
C ARG A 128 14.88 0.23 10.79
N ALA A 129 15.19 -0.51 11.84
CA ALA A 129 16.53 -1.03 12.08
C ALA A 129 16.96 -2.08 11.05
N ASN A 130 16.02 -2.83 10.47
CA ASN A 130 16.28 -3.99 9.61
C ASN A 130 15.76 -3.84 8.18
N LEU A 131 15.26 -2.65 7.80
CA LEU A 131 14.62 -2.44 6.50
C LEU A 131 15.53 -2.76 5.31
N GLU A 132 16.82 -2.51 5.45
CA GLU A 132 17.83 -2.75 4.40
C GLU A 132 18.61 -4.08 4.62
N ALA A 133 18.12 -4.96 5.51
CA ALA A 133 18.77 -6.24 5.74
C ALA A 133 18.92 -7.03 4.41
N PRO A 134 20.11 -7.55 4.10
CA PRO A 134 20.34 -8.23 2.83
C PRO A 134 19.65 -9.60 2.76
N ASP A 135 19.45 -10.26 3.91
CA ASP A 135 18.79 -11.56 4.01
C ASP A 135 17.49 -11.46 4.82
N LEU A 136 16.39 -11.51 4.11
CA LEU A 136 15.06 -11.49 4.73
C LEU A 136 14.70 -12.81 5.43
N ASN A 137 15.36 -13.93 5.11
CA ASN A 137 15.08 -15.20 5.79
C ASN A 137 15.52 -15.13 7.26
N LEU A 138 16.64 -14.50 7.56
CA LEU A 138 17.08 -14.28 8.95
C LEU A 138 16.07 -13.42 9.73
N ILE A 139 15.50 -12.43 9.07
CA ILE A 139 14.43 -11.60 9.66
C ILE A 139 13.19 -12.44 9.96
N GLY A 140 12.77 -13.28 8.99
CA GLY A 140 11.64 -14.19 9.18
C GLY A 140 11.84 -15.14 10.35
N GLN A 141 12.98 -15.82 10.40
CA GLN A 141 13.35 -16.70 11.51
C GLN A 141 13.31 -15.97 12.84
N HIS A 142 13.87 -14.77 12.92
CA HIS A 142 13.84 -13.95 14.13
C HIS A 142 12.41 -13.66 14.60
N LEU A 143 11.52 -13.20 13.68
CA LEU A 143 10.13 -12.90 14.03
C LEU A 143 9.37 -14.16 14.49
N LEU A 144 9.60 -15.31 13.86
CA LEU A 144 9.00 -16.59 14.26
C LEU A 144 9.47 -17.03 15.64
N SER A 145 10.78 -16.99 15.88
CA SER A 145 11.38 -17.35 17.19
C SER A 145 10.90 -16.42 18.31
N ARG A 146 10.79 -15.11 18.03
CA ARG A 146 10.22 -14.16 18.98
C ARG A 146 8.76 -14.48 19.31
N ALA A 147 7.94 -14.75 18.29
CA ALA A 147 6.55 -15.15 18.48
C ALA A 147 6.41 -16.45 19.30
N ALA A 148 7.21 -17.46 18.97
CA ALA A 148 7.23 -18.73 19.70
C ALA A 148 7.55 -18.55 21.19
N ALA A 149 8.53 -17.68 21.49
CA ALA A 149 8.93 -17.37 22.87
C ALA A 149 7.87 -16.56 23.62
N GLU A 150 7.38 -15.46 23.04
CA GLU A 150 6.42 -14.56 23.68
C GLU A 150 5.05 -15.23 23.93
N LEU A 151 4.62 -16.10 23.01
CA LEU A 151 3.36 -16.84 23.14
C LEU A 151 3.51 -18.17 23.88
N THR A 152 4.74 -18.60 24.17
CA THR A 152 5.02 -19.94 24.73
C THR A 152 4.46 -21.07 23.86
N LEU A 153 4.59 -20.91 22.54
CA LEU A 153 4.14 -21.84 21.50
C LEU A 153 5.31 -22.27 20.61
N PRO A 154 6.15 -23.23 21.02
CA PRO A 154 7.39 -23.60 20.33
C PRO A 154 7.20 -24.04 18.88
N TRP A 155 6.03 -24.57 18.51
CA TRP A 155 5.75 -25.01 17.15
C TRP A 155 5.74 -23.87 16.13
N ILE A 156 5.56 -22.62 16.56
CA ILE A 156 5.59 -21.43 15.68
C ILE A 156 6.96 -21.28 15.02
N ASP A 157 8.03 -21.66 15.68
CA ASP A 157 9.41 -21.57 15.17
C ASP A 157 9.76 -22.66 14.12
N ALA A 158 8.86 -23.59 13.88
CA ALA A 158 9.08 -24.72 12.96
C ALA A 158 7.97 -24.81 11.87
N PRO A 159 7.83 -23.78 11.02
CA PRO A 159 6.87 -23.82 9.92
C PRO A 159 7.34 -24.76 8.81
N ASP A 160 6.40 -25.32 8.03
CA ASP A 160 6.72 -26.07 6.83
C ASP A 160 7.28 -25.18 5.72
N TRP A 161 6.83 -23.93 5.69
CA TRP A 161 7.34 -22.88 4.82
C TRP A 161 7.10 -21.51 5.44
N PHE A 162 7.92 -20.54 5.07
CA PHE A 162 7.64 -19.14 5.31
C PHE A 162 8.21 -18.25 4.20
N GLN A 163 7.70 -17.03 4.13
CA GLN A 163 8.19 -15.97 3.25
C GLN A 163 8.15 -14.64 3.99
N VAL A 164 9.03 -13.71 3.61
CA VAL A 164 9.11 -12.39 4.24
C VAL A 164 8.94 -11.30 3.17
N HIS A 165 8.13 -10.31 3.51
CA HIS A 165 7.90 -9.13 2.69
C HIS A 165 8.39 -7.89 3.40
N ARG A 166 9.05 -7.03 2.65
CA ARG A 166 9.51 -5.71 3.08
C ARG A 166 8.53 -4.65 2.62
N TRP A 167 7.78 -4.08 3.55
CA TRP A 167 6.85 -3.01 3.30
C TRP A 167 7.46 -1.69 3.75
N ARG A 168 8.07 -0.96 2.83
CA ARG A 168 8.71 0.34 3.11
C ARG A 168 7.67 1.40 3.48
N TYR A 169 6.52 1.34 2.85
CA TYR A 169 5.39 2.25 3.05
C TYR A 169 4.18 1.41 3.49
N ALA A 170 4.27 0.83 4.70
CA ALA A 170 3.27 -0.12 5.19
C ALA A 170 2.02 0.58 5.75
N PHE A 171 2.23 1.56 6.60
CA PHE A 171 1.15 2.22 7.31
C PHE A 171 1.34 3.74 7.25
N PRO A 172 0.37 4.51 6.72
CA PRO A 172 0.41 5.96 6.82
C PRO A 172 0.36 6.41 8.29
N SER A 173 1.48 6.85 8.83
CA SER A 173 1.57 7.39 10.21
C SER A 173 1.11 8.85 10.27
N ARG A 174 1.23 9.55 9.15
CA ARG A 174 0.73 10.92 8.99
C ARG A 174 0.00 11.08 7.66
N PRO A 175 -1.26 10.61 7.58
CA PRO A 175 -2.05 10.71 6.35
C PRO A 175 -2.52 12.15 6.09
N LEU A 176 -2.95 12.41 4.86
CA LEU A 176 -3.69 13.63 4.52
C LEU A 176 -5.10 13.58 5.10
N SER A 177 -5.62 14.72 5.53
CA SER A 177 -7.03 14.87 5.93
C SER A 177 -8.00 14.81 4.75
N ALA A 178 -7.55 15.14 3.53
CA ALA A 178 -8.35 15.07 2.33
C ALA A 178 -8.49 13.62 1.83
N ILE A 179 -9.67 13.26 1.35
CA ILE A 179 -9.98 11.91 0.84
C ILE A 179 -9.35 11.59 -0.52
N CYS A 180 -8.90 12.60 -1.27
CA CYS A 180 -8.02 12.47 -2.44
C CYS A 180 -7.24 13.77 -2.60
N LEU A 181 -6.19 13.76 -3.41
CA LEU A 181 -5.37 14.94 -3.69
C LEU A 181 -5.50 15.31 -5.16
N ASP A 182 -6.31 16.33 -5.44
CA ASP A 182 -6.52 16.89 -6.78
C ASP A 182 -5.48 17.96 -7.08
N SER A 183 -4.86 17.89 -8.26
CA SER A 183 -3.92 18.92 -8.76
C SER A 183 -4.60 20.23 -9.16
N GLN A 184 -5.91 20.21 -9.36
CA GLN A 184 -6.73 21.32 -9.84
C GLN A 184 -6.31 21.87 -11.21
N LEU A 185 -5.61 21.05 -11.98
CA LEU A 185 -5.26 21.39 -13.35
C LEU A 185 -6.44 21.17 -14.30
N PRO A 186 -6.51 21.90 -15.43
CA PRO A 186 -7.50 21.64 -16.49
C PRO A 186 -7.43 20.21 -17.03
N GLN A 187 -6.24 19.60 -17.03
CA GLN A 187 -6.00 18.18 -17.29
C GLN A 187 -5.91 17.46 -15.96
N PRO A 188 -6.92 16.66 -15.59
CA PRO A 188 -6.99 16.09 -14.25
C PRO A 188 -5.81 15.15 -13.96
N LEU A 189 -5.13 15.40 -12.84
CA LEU A 189 -4.19 14.50 -12.21
C LEU A 189 -4.57 14.43 -10.73
N ILE A 190 -4.91 13.23 -10.27
CA ILE A 190 -5.42 13.02 -8.92
C ILE A 190 -4.63 11.89 -8.27
N CYS A 191 -4.17 12.13 -7.04
CA CYS A 191 -3.56 11.09 -6.21
C CYS A 191 -4.59 10.55 -5.21
N CYS A 192 -4.56 9.23 -4.98
CA CYS A 192 -5.41 8.54 -4.01
C CYS A 192 -4.67 7.35 -3.38
N GLY A 193 -5.19 6.86 -2.28
CA GLY A 193 -4.63 5.72 -1.57
C GLY A 193 -5.08 5.68 -0.12
N ASP A 194 -4.57 4.73 0.63
CA ASP A 194 -4.80 4.57 2.08
C ASP A 194 -4.31 5.75 2.93
N TRP A 195 -3.42 6.57 2.37
CA TRP A 195 -2.87 7.77 2.98
C TRP A 195 -3.73 9.03 2.79
N CYS A 196 -4.90 8.90 2.17
CA CYS A 196 -5.89 9.97 1.97
C CYS A 196 -7.11 9.72 2.86
N GLY A 197 -7.40 10.65 3.77
CA GLY A 197 -8.56 10.61 4.65
C GLY A 197 -8.46 9.60 5.80
N GLY A 198 -7.36 8.89 5.93
CA GLY A 198 -7.12 7.89 6.98
C GLY A 198 -5.93 7.00 6.70
N ASN A 199 -5.90 5.79 7.28
CA ASN A 199 -4.78 4.84 7.18
C ASN A 199 -5.24 3.37 7.11
N LEU A 200 -6.48 3.13 6.72
CA LEU A 200 -7.08 1.80 6.64
C LEU A 200 -7.43 1.43 5.19
N VAL A 201 -7.78 0.17 4.96
CA VAL A 201 -8.26 -0.33 3.66
C VAL A 201 -9.52 0.41 3.21
N GLU A 202 -10.42 0.72 4.15
CA GLU A 202 -11.62 1.52 3.90
C GLU A 202 -11.27 2.93 3.42
N SER A 203 -10.20 3.53 3.96
CA SER A 203 -9.72 4.84 3.52
C SER A 203 -9.24 4.77 2.07
N ALA A 204 -8.53 3.71 1.69
CA ALA A 204 -8.11 3.49 0.30
C ALA A 204 -9.30 3.36 -0.64
N LEU A 205 -10.36 2.62 -0.25
CA LEU A 205 -11.58 2.47 -1.04
C LEU A 205 -12.31 3.80 -1.21
N VAL A 206 -12.53 4.53 -0.12
CA VAL A 206 -13.18 5.86 -0.13
C VAL A 206 -12.38 6.84 -0.99
N SER A 207 -11.06 6.82 -0.85
CA SER A 207 -10.13 7.65 -1.63
C SER A 207 -10.21 7.35 -3.13
N GLY A 208 -10.26 6.07 -3.51
CA GLY A 208 -10.41 5.67 -4.91
C GLY A 208 -11.76 6.10 -5.51
N ILE A 209 -12.86 5.99 -4.74
CA ILE A 209 -14.19 6.48 -5.16
C ILE A 209 -14.17 8.00 -5.34
N ALA A 210 -13.54 8.74 -4.41
CA ALA A 210 -13.42 10.18 -4.50
C ALA A 210 -12.62 10.60 -5.73
N ALA A 211 -11.48 9.95 -6.01
CA ALA A 211 -10.67 10.19 -7.19
C ALA A 211 -11.48 9.94 -8.48
N ALA A 212 -12.23 8.84 -8.54
CA ALA A 212 -13.10 8.53 -9.68
C ALA A 212 -14.19 9.59 -9.88
N SER A 213 -14.80 10.07 -8.79
CA SER A 213 -15.80 11.14 -8.83
C SER A 213 -15.21 12.43 -9.41
N GLU A 214 -14.03 12.83 -8.96
CA GLU A 214 -13.36 14.03 -9.46
C GLU A 214 -12.98 13.89 -10.94
N ILE A 215 -12.39 12.77 -11.36
CA ILE A 215 -12.10 12.52 -12.78
C ILE A 215 -13.38 12.59 -13.62
N ASN A 216 -14.46 11.98 -13.16
CA ASN A 216 -15.73 11.99 -13.87
C ASN A 216 -16.30 13.41 -14.00
N ARG A 217 -16.19 14.23 -12.96
CA ARG A 217 -16.59 15.64 -12.96
C ARG A 217 -15.81 16.44 -14.02
N TYR A 218 -14.49 16.21 -14.13
CA TYR A 218 -13.67 16.89 -15.14
C TYR A 218 -13.97 16.46 -16.56
N LEU A 219 -14.15 15.15 -16.80
CA LEU A 219 -14.24 14.63 -18.16
C LEU A 219 -15.65 14.65 -18.73
N LYS A 220 -16.69 14.34 -17.95
CA LYS A 220 -18.05 14.16 -18.48
C LYS A 220 -19.15 14.78 -17.63
N GLN A 221 -18.85 15.21 -16.44
CA GLN A 221 -19.83 15.69 -15.45
C GLN A 221 -20.97 14.68 -15.15
N LEU A 222 -20.71 13.39 -15.36
CA LEU A 222 -21.70 12.34 -15.10
C LEU A 222 -21.62 11.94 -13.60
N PRO A 223 -22.76 11.70 -12.95
CA PRO A 223 -22.77 11.14 -11.62
C PRO A 223 -22.17 9.72 -11.65
N LEU A 224 -21.44 9.33 -10.62
CA LEU A 224 -21.07 7.92 -10.44
C LEU A 224 -22.33 7.09 -10.25
N PRO A 225 -22.38 5.82 -10.76
CA PRO A 225 -23.39 4.87 -10.34
C PRO A 225 -23.41 4.82 -8.82
N GLY A 226 -24.61 4.80 -8.24
CA GLY A 226 -24.76 4.89 -6.79
C GLY A 226 -23.88 3.93 -6.03
N THR A 227 -23.39 4.36 -4.88
CA THR A 227 -22.46 3.63 -4.00
C THR A 227 -23.12 2.45 -3.25
N ASN A 228 -24.15 1.85 -3.83
CA ASN A 228 -24.93 0.75 -3.21
C ASN A 228 -24.14 -0.54 -2.96
N PHE A 229 -22.86 -0.59 -3.34
CA PHE A 229 -21.97 -1.70 -3.03
C PHE A 229 -21.23 -1.55 -1.68
N LEU A 230 -21.54 -0.50 -0.90
CA LEU A 230 -21.00 -0.28 0.44
C LEU A 230 -22.01 -0.65 1.56
N HIS A 231 -23.08 -1.37 1.24
CA HIS A 231 -24.09 -1.86 2.20
C HIS A 231 -24.05 -3.37 2.32
#